data_92153eda10a17dc659956d78a8bd65b6
#
_entry.id   92153eda10a17dc659956d78a8bd65b6
#
_cell.length_a   1.000
_cell.length_b   1.000
_cell.length_c   1.000
_cell.angle_alpha   90.00
_cell.angle_beta   90.00
_cell.angle_gamma   90.00
#
_symmetry.space_group_name_H-M   'P 1'
#
loop_
_entity.id
_entity.type
_entity.pdbx_description
1 polymer ?
#
loop_
_entity_poly.entity_id
_entity_poly.type
_entity_poly.pdbx_seq_one_letter_code
_entity_poly.pdbx_strand_id
1 'polypeptide(L)'
;MSRYVILAIGSFDYIENKTGNMLIRYQPDKVVAVIDPYKEGKIAEEVLGWGGNIPCVKTFMDAKRFSPTHLVVGNAPPGGGLDKRSKIEIENAIQNGCDIISGMHSFLNDDPKLYQDSVKNNVNLIDLRKPDFPPKFPKGSWKKRNFPVLLIVGSDCDTGKMTTAWEITEALKLRGKNVQFIGTGQTGILLSGSGVPIDAVISDFMAGEIEYCLDQLPENTELAVVEGQGALNNMHYSGVTLGLMHGCMPDYLIFTHEPKRDMDVTNHPIPKLRQLMDLYLDLMRPFKDSKYLGVNLLTLKQSNNMSKKIIDSLMKNLDVPVTDIIRWKDEKFIDHIEKVIFR
;
A
#
# COMPACT_ATOMS: atom_id res chain seq x y z
N MET A 1 -5.85 -19.97 -11.07
CA MET A 1 -5.14 -19.37 -9.92
C MET A 1 -4.01 -18.51 -10.47
N SER A 2 -3.90 -17.25 -10.05
CA SER A 2 -2.87 -16.34 -10.57
C SER A 2 -1.48 -16.82 -10.17
N ARG A 3 -0.54 -16.75 -11.12
CA ARG A 3 0.87 -17.11 -10.98
C ARG A 3 1.69 -15.91 -11.45
N TYR A 4 2.24 -15.16 -10.52
CA TYR A 4 2.93 -13.90 -10.78
C TYR A 4 4.41 -14.13 -11.06
N VAL A 5 4.92 -13.55 -12.14
CA VAL A 5 6.35 -13.26 -12.31
C VAL A 5 6.57 -11.78 -12.09
N ILE A 6 7.52 -11.42 -11.23
CA ILE A 6 7.81 -10.03 -10.87
C ILE A 6 8.92 -9.49 -11.76
N LEU A 7 8.69 -8.39 -12.45
CA LEU A 7 9.70 -7.65 -13.23
C LEU A 7 10.36 -6.61 -12.33
N ALA A 8 11.67 -6.79 -12.06
CA ALA A 8 12.42 -5.96 -11.11
C ALA A 8 13.87 -5.75 -11.56
N ILE A 9 14.10 -5.51 -12.86
CA ILE A 9 15.43 -5.39 -13.45
C ILE A 9 16.26 -4.32 -12.77
N GLY A 10 17.35 -4.74 -12.09
CA GLY A 10 18.27 -3.86 -11.37
C GLY A 10 17.69 -3.20 -10.12
N SER A 11 16.46 -3.54 -9.74
CA SER A 11 15.75 -2.98 -8.61
C SER A 11 15.23 -4.03 -7.61
N PHE A 12 15.63 -5.31 -7.79
CA PHE A 12 15.26 -6.34 -6.82
C PHE A 12 16.10 -6.21 -5.56
N ASP A 13 15.66 -5.33 -4.69
CA ASP A 13 16.22 -5.11 -3.36
C ASP A 13 15.09 -4.81 -2.36
N TYR A 14 15.48 -4.56 -1.11
CA TYR A 14 14.53 -4.29 -0.03
C TYR A 14 13.73 -2.98 -0.20
N ILE A 15 14.24 -1.99 -0.95
CA ILE A 15 13.70 -0.62 -1.02
C ILE A 15 12.93 -0.37 -2.31
N GLU A 16 13.55 -0.67 -3.45
CA GLU A 16 13.05 -0.19 -4.75
C GLU A 16 11.92 -1.03 -5.32
N ASN A 17 11.94 -2.35 -5.10
CA ASN A 17 10.92 -3.27 -5.62
C ASN A 17 9.69 -3.39 -4.73
N LYS A 18 9.17 -2.27 -4.23
CA LYS A 18 8.15 -2.23 -3.18
C LYS A 18 6.91 -3.09 -3.48
N THR A 19 6.34 -2.99 -4.69
CA THR A 19 5.14 -3.75 -5.07
C THR A 19 5.44 -5.24 -5.17
N GLY A 20 6.54 -5.62 -5.81
CA GLY A 20 6.98 -7.01 -5.89
C GLY A 20 7.31 -7.60 -4.52
N ASN A 21 8.01 -6.85 -3.67
CA ASN A 21 8.36 -7.28 -2.32
C ASN A 21 7.11 -7.57 -1.47
N MET A 22 6.07 -6.76 -1.59
CA MET A 22 4.83 -6.99 -0.84
C MET A 22 4.05 -8.20 -1.37
N LEU A 23 4.08 -8.48 -2.68
CA LEU A 23 3.53 -9.74 -3.20
C LEU A 23 4.28 -10.95 -2.64
N ILE A 24 5.62 -10.94 -2.65
CA ILE A 24 6.45 -12.00 -2.08
C ILE A 24 6.14 -12.19 -0.59
N ARG A 25 5.93 -11.09 0.15
CA ARG A 25 5.66 -11.13 1.59
C ARG A 25 4.29 -11.71 1.94
N TYR A 26 3.25 -11.29 1.23
CA TYR A 26 1.86 -11.56 1.62
C TYR A 26 1.16 -12.61 0.76
N GLN A 27 1.70 -12.91 -0.42
CA GLN A 27 1.16 -13.91 -1.33
C GLN A 27 2.29 -14.76 -1.97
N PRO A 28 3.24 -15.29 -1.18
CA PRO A 28 4.41 -16.01 -1.72
C PRO A 28 4.03 -17.19 -2.60
N ASP A 29 2.96 -17.91 -2.27
CA ASP A 29 2.49 -19.07 -3.03
C ASP A 29 2.01 -18.72 -4.45
N LYS A 30 1.73 -17.43 -4.71
CA LYS A 30 1.35 -16.95 -6.05
C LYS A 30 2.54 -16.45 -6.85
N VAL A 31 3.69 -16.18 -6.23
CA VAL A 31 4.89 -15.66 -6.93
C VAL A 31 5.77 -16.82 -7.38
N VAL A 32 6.00 -16.92 -8.68
CA VAL A 32 6.72 -18.06 -9.28
C VAL A 32 8.17 -17.75 -9.62
N ALA A 33 8.52 -16.49 -9.88
CA ALA A 33 9.89 -16.04 -10.12
C ALA A 33 9.99 -14.51 -10.04
N VAL A 34 11.23 -14.01 -9.95
CA VAL A 34 11.57 -12.59 -10.12
C VAL A 34 12.53 -12.45 -11.29
N ILE A 35 12.25 -11.52 -12.21
CA ILE A 35 13.13 -11.21 -13.34
C ILE A 35 14.07 -10.08 -12.91
N ASP A 36 15.32 -10.44 -12.64
CA ASP A 36 16.41 -9.51 -12.44
C ASP A 36 17.75 -10.15 -12.87
N PRO A 37 18.32 -9.75 -14.04
CA PRO A 37 19.58 -10.30 -14.54
C PRO A 37 20.76 -10.17 -13.57
N TYR A 38 20.73 -9.16 -12.68
CA TYR A 38 21.80 -8.92 -11.71
C TYR A 38 21.71 -9.82 -10.46
N LYS A 39 20.59 -10.53 -10.32
CA LYS A 39 20.32 -11.47 -9.22
C LYS A 39 20.12 -12.90 -9.73
N GLU A 40 20.40 -13.16 -11.01
CA GLU A 40 20.25 -14.49 -11.60
C GLU A 40 20.91 -15.58 -10.74
N GLY A 41 20.18 -16.67 -10.54
CA GLY A 41 20.62 -17.82 -9.74
C GLY A 41 20.43 -17.69 -8.24
N LYS A 42 20.07 -16.52 -7.73
CA LYS A 42 19.67 -16.32 -6.33
C LYS A 42 18.20 -16.67 -6.11
N ILE A 43 17.81 -16.75 -4.84
CA ILE A 43 16.42 -16.86 -4.42
C ILE A 43 16.01 -15.61 -3.62
N ALA A 44 14.71 -15.37 -3.47
CA ALA A 44 14.17 -14.20 -2.76
C ALA A 44 14.70 -14.10 -1.33
N GLU A 45 14.84 -15.23 -0.62
CA GLU A 45 15.38 -15.29 0.74
C GLU A 45 16.81 -14.73 0.82
N GLU A 46 17.67 -15.01 -0.16
CA GLU A 46 19.05 -14.50 -0.18
C GLU A 46 19.13 -13.00 -0.47
N VAL A 47 18.13 -12.43 -1.15
CA VAL A 47 18.11 -11.01 -1.52
C VAL A 47 17.42 -10.15 -0.49
N LEU A 48 16.29 -10.63 0.04
CA LEU A 48 15.42 -9.86 0.93
C LEU A 48 15.53 -10.26 2.42
N GLY A 49 16.10 -11.45 2.72
CA GLY A 49 16.05 -12.06 4.05
C GLY A 49 14.71 -12.73 4.37
N TRP A 50 13.83 -12.89 3.37
CA TRP A 50 12.53 -13.55 3.43
C TRP A 50 12.02 -13.83 2.01
N GLY A 51 10.96 -14.64 1.86
CA GLY A 51 10.36 -14.97 0.57
C GLY A 51 10.68 -16.40 0.10
N GLY A 52 11.45 -17.16 0.86
CA GLY A 52 11.72 -18.56 0.58
C GLY A 52 12.44 -18.79 -0.76
N ASN A 53 12.13 -19.91 -1.41
CA ASN A 53 12.84 -20.39 -2.59
C ASN A 53 12.37 -19.79 -3.92
N ILE A 54 11.74 -18.60 -3.93
CA ILE A 54 11.32 -17.95 -5.18
C ILE A 54 12.57 -17.60 -6.00
N PRO A 55 12.77 -18.16 -7.20
CA PRO A 55 14.01 -18.00 -7.96
C PRO A 55 14.11 -16.64 -8.65
N CYS A 56 15.32 -16.09 -8.73
CA CYS A 56 15.64 -14.97 -9.58
C CYS A 56 16.16 -15.49 -10.94
N VAL A 57 15.58 -14.99 -12.01
CA VAL A 57 15.89 -15.39 -13.38
C VAL A 57 16.30 -14.17 -14.21
N LYS A 58 16.95 -14.41 -15.34
CA LYS A 58 17.50 -13.34 -16.18
C LYS A 58 16.44 -12.67 -17.04
N THR A 59 15.52 -13.44 -17.61
CA THR A 59 14.53 -12.98 -18.60
C THR A 59 13.16 -13.61 -18.34
N PHE A 60 12.11 -13.07 -18.98
CA PHE A 60 10.79 -13.71 -18.98
C PHE A 60 10.84 -15.11 -19.60
N MET A 61 11.65 -15.33 -20.63
CA MET A 61 11.78 -16.65 -21.26
C MET A 61 12.31 -17.71 -20.31
N ASP A 62 13.20 -17.33 -19.38
CA ASP A 62 13.65 -18.23 -18.31
C ASP A 62 12.55 -18.48 -17.28
N ALA A 63 11.69 -17.50 -17.00
CA ALA A 63 10.57 -17.63 -16.10
C ALA A 63 9.43 -18.49 -16.68
N LYS A 64 9.32 -18.63 -18.00
CA LYS A 64 8.25 -19.37 -18.69
C LYS A 64 8.11 -20.80 -18.20
N ARG A 65 9.21 -21.48 -17.81
CA ARG A 65 9.19 -22.84 -17.24
C ARG A 65 8.36 -22.98 -15.98
N PHE A 66 8.10 -21.88 -15.27
CA PHE A 66 7.25 -21.84 -14.09
C PHE A 66 5.78 -21.53 -14.41
N SER A 67 5.42 -21.48 -15.71
CA SER A 67 4.04 -21.24 -16.18
C SER A 67 3.37 -20.02 -15.53
N PRO A 68 3.97 -18.80 -15.63
CA PRO A 68 3.34 -17.59 -15.13
C PRO A 68 2.05 -17.30 -15.93
N THR A 69 1.07 -16.68 -15.26
CA THR A 69 -0.15 -16.18 -15.89
C THR A 69 -0.18 -14.66 -15.95
N HIS A 70 0.65 -13.99 -15.13
CA HIS A 70 0.74 -12.54 -15.05
C HIS A 70 2.20 -12.12 -14.87
N LEU A 71 2.57 -11.03 -15.54
CA LEU A 71 3.79 -10.30 -15.24
C LEU A 71 3.43 -9.03 -14.47
N VAL A 72 4.06 -8.83 -13.30
CA VAL A 72 3.85 -7.67 -12.44
C VAL A 72 5.08 -6.77 -12.49
N VAL A 73 4.91 -5.49 -12.85
CA VAL A 73 5.97 -4.48 -12.75
C VAL A 73 6.18 -4.17 -11.27
N GLY A 74 7.31 -4.63 -10.71
CA GLY A 74 7.56 -4.64 -9.27
C GLY A 74 8.01 -3.31 -8.68
N ASN A 75 8.60 -2.45 -9.50
CA ASN A 75 9.07 -1.12 -9.12
C ASN A 75 8.22 -0.02 -9.73
N ALA A 76 8.31 1.19 -9.19
CA ALA A 76 7.70 2.40 -9.73
C ALA A 76 8.70 3.55 -9.57
N PRO A 77 9.66 3.70 -10.51
CA PRO A 77 10.65 4.76 -10.43
C PRO A 77 9.99 6.15 -10.54
N PRO A 78 10.62 7.18 -9.95
CA PRO A 78 10.15 8.56 -10.12
C PRO A 78 9.99 8.92 -11.60
N GLY A 79 8.84 9.52 -11.95
CA GLY A 79 8.49 9.82 -13.34
C GLY A 79 7.82 8.67 -14.11
N GLY A 80 7.79 7.45 -13.56
CA GLY A 80 6.91 6.35 -14.00
C GLY A 80 7.13 5.81 -15.41
N GLY A 81 8.30 5.99 -16.02
CA GLY A 81 8.61 5.50 -17.36
C GLY A 81 9.16 4.07 -17.38
N LEU A 82 8.78 3.27 -18.36
CA LEU A 82 9.38 1.96 -18.62
C LEU A 82 10.68 2.11 -19.40
N ASP A 83 11.76 1.51 -18.89
CA ASP A 83 13.01 1.40 -19.65
C ASP A 83 12.89 0.36 -20.78
N LYS A 84 13.85 0.42 -21.74
CA LYS A 84 13.81 -0.46 -22.91
C LYS A 84 13.87 -1.95 -22.58
N ARG A 85 14.59 -2.35 -21.52
CA ARG A 85 14.72 -3.76 -21.13
C ARG A 85 13.41 -4.26 -20.53
N SER A 86 12.84 -3.49 -19.61
CA SER A 86 11.52 -3.79 -19.03
C SER A 86 10.45 -3.92 -20.10
N LYS A 87 10.48 -3.06 -21.13
CA LYS A 87 9.54 -3.14 -22.24
C LYS A 87 9.69 -4.42 -23.07
N ILE A 88 10.90 -4.89 -23.32
CA ILE A 88 11.17 -6.17 -24.01
C ILE A 88 10.58 -7.35 -23.20
N GLU A 89 10.78 -7.37 -21.88
CA GLU A 89 10.25 -8.46 -21.04
C GLU A 89 8.72 -8.45 -20.98
N ILE A 90 8.09 -7.25 -21.01
CA ILE A 90 6.63 -7.10 -21.10
C ILE A 90 6.12 -7.61 -22.47
N GLU A 91 6.78 -7.24 -23.58
CA GLU A 91 6.43 -7.73 -24.91
C GLU A 91 6.53 -9.27 -24.98
N ASN A 92 7.59 -9.84 -24.43
CA ASN A 92 7.76 -11.30 -24.32
C ASN A 92 6.63 -11.95 -23.51
N ALA A 93 6.22 -11.35 -22.41
CA ALA A 93 5.14 -11.85 -21.56
C ALA A 93 3.79 -11.82 -22.32
N ILE A 94 3.47 -10.72 -23.00
CA ILE A 94 2.28 -10.58 -23.84
C ILE A 94 2.24 -11.68 -24.92
N GLN A 95 3.34 -11.87 -25.66
CA GLN A 95 3.44 -12.89 -26.71
C GLN A 95 3.29 -14.32 -26.20
N ASN A 96 3.49 -14.54 -24.90
CA ASN A 96 3.32 -15.85 -24.24
C ASN A 96 2.02 -15.95 -23.41
N GLY A 97 1.04 -15.06 -23.63
CA GLY A 97 -0.28 -15.15 -23.05
C GLY A 97 -0.38 -14.75 -21.56
N CYS A 98 0.57 -13.92 -21.08
CA CYS A 98 0.50 -13.39 -19.72
C CYS A 98 -0.17 -12.02 -19.69
N ASP A 99 -1.09 -11.82 -18.77
CA ASP A 99 -1.60 -10.51 -18.41
C ASP A 99 -0.49 -9.65 -17.79
N ILE A 100 -0.53 -8.34 -18.01
CA ILE A 100 0.48 -7.41 -17.49
C ILE A 100 -0.14 -6.50 -16.46
N ILE A 101 0.46 -6.45 -15.28
CA ILE A 101 0.01 -5.58 -14.17
C ILE A 101 1.07 -4.52 -13.92
N SER A 102 0.68 -3.25 -13.98
CA SER A 102 1.56 -2.10 -13.77
C SER A 102 0.99 -1.11 -12.76
N GLY A 103 1.83 -0.66 -11.83
CA GLY A 103 1.54 0.46 -10.93
C GLY A 103 2.25 1.76 -11.33
N MET A 104 2.66 1.90 -12.58
CA MET A 104 3.35 3.08 -13.11
C MET A 104 2.37 4.25 -13.33
N HIS A 105 2.90 5.48 -13.39
CA HIS A 105 2.10 6.66 -13.79
C HIS A 105 1.92 6.76 -15.31
N SER A 106 2.79 6.13 -16.10
CA SER A 106 2.59 5.94 -17.53
C SER A 106 1.78 4.66 -17.76
N PHE A 107 0.59 4.79 -18.34
CA PHE A 107 -0.29 3.64 -18.52
C PHE A 107 0.16 2.77 -19.69
N LEU A 108 0.13 1.46 -19.49
CA LEU A 108 0.44 0.48 -20.54
C LEU A 108 -0.58 0.56 -21.70
N ASN A 109 -1.83 0.81 -21.35
CA ASN A 109 -2.92 0.95 -22.30
C ASN A 109 -2.78 2.18 -23.23
N ASP A 110 -1.95 3.16 -22.84
CA ASP A 110 -1.71 4.36 -23.66
C ASP A 110 -0.50 4.17 -24.62
N ASP A 111 0.24 3.05 -24.51
CA ASP A 111 1.27 2.67 -25.50
C ASP A 111 0.62 1.90 -26.66
N PRO A 112 0.56 2.49 -27.90
CA PRO A 112 -0.15 1.89 -29.01
C PRO A 112 0.35 0.50 -29.38
N LYS A 113 1.67 0.24 -29.24
CA LYS A 113 2.25 -1.06 -29.55
C LYS A 113 1.86 -2.11 -28.52
N LEU A 114 2.01 -1.82 -27.24
CA LEU A 114 1.62 -2.75 -26.18
C LEU A 114 0.13 -3.07 -26.24
N TYR A 115 -0.70 -2.06 -26.48
CA TYR A 115 -2.13 -2.24 -26.64
C TYR A 115 -2.48 -3.16 -27.83
N GLN A 116 -1.89 -2.92 -29.01
CA GLN A 116 -2.13 -3.77 -30.19
C GLN A 116 -1.65 -5.21 -29.95
N ASP A 117 -0.46 -5.38 -29.33
CA ASP A 117 0.08 -6.69 -29.01
C ASP A 117 -0.80 -7.42 -27.98
N SER A 118 -1.36 -6.73 -26.99
CA SER A 118 -2.25 -7.32 -26.00
C SER A 118 -3.56 -7.82 -26.62
N VAL A 119 -4.19 -7.02 -27.47
CA VAL A 119 -5.40 -7.42 -28.20
C VAL A 119 -5.13 -8.64 -29.09
N LYS A 120 -4.02 -8.63 -29.84
CA LYS A 120 -3.62 -9.73 -30.71
C LYS A 120 -3.42 -11.05 -29.97
N ASN A 121 -2.87 -11.00 -28.76
CA ASN A 121 -2.55 -12.18 -27.94
C ASN A 121 -3.65 -12.53 -26.91
N ASN A 122 -4.76 -11.77 -26.89
CA ASN A 122 -5.88 -11.94 -25.96
C ASN A 122 -5.43 -11.90 -24.48
N VAL A 123 -4.60 -10.90 -24.11
CA VAL A 123 -4.14 -10.64 -22.75
C VAL A 123 -4.58 -9.26 -22.30
N ASN A 124 -4.66 -9.06 -20.97
CA ASN A 124 -5.08 -7.81 -20.36
C ASN A 124 -3.86 -6.96 -19.97
N LEU A 125 -3.95 -5.64 -20.20
CA LEU A 125 -3.07 -4.65 -19.62
C LEU A 125 -3.80 -3.99 -18.43
N ILE A 126 -3.32 -4.24 -17.22
CA ILE A 126 -3.96 -3.82 -15.97
C ILE A 126 -3.13 -2.67 -15.36
N ASP A 127 -3.59 -1.45 -15.57
CA ASP A 127 -2.99 -0.23 -15.03
C ASP A 127 -3.62 0.09 -13.67
N LEU A 128 -2.97 -0.33 -12.57
CA LEU A 128 -3.47 -0.18 -11.19
C LEU A 128 -3.66 1.28 -10.76
N ARG A 129 -3.01 2.23 -11.43
CA ARG A 129 -3.13 3.67 -11.15
C ARG A 129 -4.09 4.39 -12.10
N LYS A 130 -4.77 3.70 -13.00
CA LYS A 130 -5.75 4.31 -13.88
C LYS A 130 -7.06 4.50 -13.12
N PRO A 131 -7.48 5.76 -12.83
CA PRO A 131 -8.75 5.99 -12.16
C PRO A 131 -9.94 5.58 -13.01
N ASP A 132 -11.04 5.20 -12.36
CA ASP A 132 -12.30 4.93 -13.03
C ASP A 132 -12.91 6.18 -13.68
N PHE A 133 -13.69 5.97 -14.72
CA PHE A 133 -14.43 7.04 -15.41
C PHE A 133 -15.91 6.65 -15.55
N PRO A 134 -16.86 7.56 -15.33
CA PRO A 134 -16.72 8.97 -14.93
C PRO A 134 -16.36 9.13 -13.45
N PRO A 135 -15.60 10.19 -13.11
CA PRO A 135 -15.18 10.44 -11.72
C PRO A 135 -16.36 10.80 -10.83
N LYS A 136 -16.22 10.52 -9.53
CA LYS A 136 -17.29 10.65 -8.52
C LYS A 136 -17.10 11.91 -7.66
N PHE A 137 -18.18 12.67 -7.46
CA PHE A 137 -18.24 13.73 -6.44
C PHE A 137 -18.67 13.17 -5.08
N PRO A 138 -18.16 13.72 -3.97
CA PRO A 138 -18.59 13.32 -2.64
C PRO A 138 -20.06 13.69 -2.42
N LYS A 139 -20.84 12.77 -1.81
CA LYS A 139 -22.25 12.93 -1.52
C LYS A 139 -22.56 13.08 -0.02
N GLY A 140 -21.55 12.89 0.83
CA GLY A 140 -21.71 12.88 2.27
C GLY A 140 -22.42 11.61 2.79
N SER A 141 -22.29 10.50 2.09
CA SER A 141 -22.85 9.19 2.43
C SER A 141 -22.34 8.66 3.76
N TRP A 142 -21.15 9.08 4.17
CA TRP A 142 -20.55 8.72 5.47
C TRP A 142 -21.46 8.96 6.66
N LYS A 143 -22.41 9.92 6.58
CA LYS A 143 -23.40 10.21 7.62
C LYS A 143 -24.38 9.06 7.87
N LYS A 144 -24.53 8.15 6.90
CA LYS A 144 -25.44 7.00 6.95
C LYS A 144 -24.72 5.67 6.98
N ARG A 145 -23.38 5.68 6.99
CA ARG A 145 -22.55 4.48 6.98
C ARG A 145 -22.76 3.69 8.27
N ASN A 146 -22.93 2.39 8.17
CA ASN A 146 -23.26 1.48 9.28
C ASN A 146 -22.01 0.77 9.86
N PHE A 147 -20.83 1.04 9.35
CA PHE A 147 -19.55 0.52 9.84
C PHE A 147 -18.55 1.65 10.06
N PRO A 148 -17.65 1.53 11.05
CA PRO A 148 -16.57 2.48 11.26
C PRO A 148 -15.49 2.37 10.21
N VAL A 149 -14.72 3.47 10.05
CA VAL A 149 -13.53 3.55 9.18
C VAL A 149 -12.30 3.81 10.03
N LEU A 150 -11.28 2.99 9.87
CA LEU A 150 -9.95 3.16 10.42
C LEU A 150 -9.02 3.62 9.29
N LEU A 151 -8.50 4.83 9.36
CA LEU A 151 -7.50 5.35 8.42
C LEU A 151 -6.11 5.30 9.04
N ILE A 152 -5.16 4.76 8.29
CA ILE A 152 -3.75 4.77 8.69
C ILE A 152 -3.09 6.04 8.14
N VAL A 153 -2.71 6.94 9.01
CA VAL A 153 -2.02 8.19 8.68
C VAL A 153 -0.55 8.14 9.12
N GLY A 154 0.24 9.15 8.82
CA GLY A 154 1.64 9.13 9.22
C GLY A 154 2.35 10.46 9.14
N SER A 155 3.61 10.46 9.58
CA SER A 155 4.48 11.64 9.58
C SER A 155 5.12 11.93 8.22
N ASP A 156 5.15 10.97 7.30
CA ASP A 156 5.76 11.12 5.98
C ASP A 156 5.38 9.93 5.07
N CYS A 157 5.85 9.96 3.81
CA CYS A 157 5.89 8.79 2.94
C CYS A 157 6.77 7.69 3.54
N ASP A 158 6.54 6.44 3.14
CA ASP A 158 7.35 5.27 3.51
C ASP A 158 7.49 5.00 5.02
N THR A 159 6.55 5.48 5.84
CA THR A 159 6.47 5.20 7.29
C THR A 159 5.72 3.90 7.61
N GLY A 160 5.35 3.11 6.59
CA GLY A 160 4.71 1.80 6.76
C GLY A 160 3.18 1.82 6.79
N LYS A 161 2.50 2.86 6.28
CA LYS A 161 1.03 2.98 6.30
C LYS A 161 0.32 1.78 5.67
N MET A 162 0.70 1.41 4.44
CA MET A 162 0.11 0.26 3.74
C MET A 162 0.29 -1.04 4.53
N THR A 163 1.51 -1.31 4.97
CA THR A 163 1.84 -2.52 5.73
C THR A 163 1.08 -2.57 7.06
N THR A 164 0.98 -1.45 7.77
CA THR A 164 0.21 -1.34 9.02
C THR A 164 -1.27 -1.64 8.78
N ALA A 165 -1.86 -1.04 7.74
CA ALA A 165 -3.25 -1.29 7.37
C ALA A 165 -3.49 -2.77 7.05
N TRP A 166 -2.59 -3.38 6.28
CA TRP A 166 -2.68 -4.79 5.90
C TRP A 166 -2.57 -5.73 7.10
N GLU A 167 -1.53 -5.56 7.94
CA GLU A 167 -1.32 -6.40 9.13
C GLU A 167 -2.50 -6.34 10.12
N ILE A 168 -3.07 -5.15 10.34
CA ILE A 168 -4.27 -4.99 11.19
C ILE A 168 -5.46 -5.70 10.57
N THR A 169 -5.68 -5.51 9.26
CA THR A 169 -6.78 -6.15 8.54
C THR A 169 -6.70 -7.67 8.65
N GLU A 170 -5.54 -8.25 8.35
CA GLU A 170 -5.36 -9.69 8.39
C GLU A 170 -5.46 -10.26 9.82
N ALA A 171 -4.90 -9.56 10.81
CA ALA A 171 -5.00 -9.97 12.21
C ALA A 171 -6.47 -10.01 12.68
N LEU A 172 -7.28 -9.00 12.31
CA LEU A 172 -8.70 -8.97 12.68
C LEU A 172 -9.53 -10.00 11.91
N LYS A 173 -9.22 -10.26 10.63
CA LYS A 173 -9.85 -11.34 9.85
C LYS A 173 -9.57 -12.72 10.46
N LEU A 174 -8.33 -12.98 10.91
CA LEU A 174 -7.97 -14.24 11.60
C LEU A 174 -8.77 -14.44 12.91
N ARG A 175 -9.25 -13.35 13.51
CA ARG A 175 -10.14 -13.37 14.68
C ARG A 175 -11.64 -13.44 14.32
N GLY A 176 -11.95 -13.68 13.04
CA GLY A 176 -13.32 -13.87 12.54
C GLY A 176 -14.11 -12.58 12.32
N LYS A 177 -13.44 -11.41 12.28
CA LYS A 177 -14.11 -10.13 11.99
C LYS A 177 -14.22 -9.90 10.48
N ASN A 178 -15.34 -9.34 10.05
CA ASN A 178 -15.56 -8.97 8.64
C ASN A 178 -14.95 -7.60 8.35
N VAL A 179 -13.64 -7.57 8.14
CA VAL A 179 -12.86 -6.35 7.88
C VAL A 179 -12.52 -6.23 6.41
N GLN A 180 -12.75 -5.05 5.84
CA GLN A 180 -12.41 -4.76 4.45
C GLN A 180 -11.18 -3.84 4.39
N PHE A 181 -10.19 -4.23 3.61
CA PHE A 181 -9.02 -3.40 3.32
C PHE A 181 -9.27 -2.57 2.06
N ILE A 182 -9.01 -1.26 2.12
CA ILE A 182 -9.09 -0.35 0.98
C ILE A 182 -7.70 0.14 0.61
N GLY A 183 -7.20 -0.33 -0.53
CA GLY A 183 -5.96 0.15 -1.12
C GLY A 183 -6.13 1.56 -1.68
N THR A 184 -5.16 2.42 -1.45
CA THR A 184 -5.16 3.79 -2.02
C THR A 184 -3.95 4.07 -2.90
N GLY A 185 -3.05 3.09 -3.00
CA GLY A 185 -1.91 3.04 -3.90
C GLY A 185 -1.81 1.69 -4.59
N GLN A 186 -0.98 1.61 -5.63
CA GLN A 186 -0.86 0.42 -6.49
C GLN A 186 -0.61 -0.88 -5.73
N THR A 187 0.19 -0.84 -4.66
CA THR A 187 0.53 -2.05 -3.89
C THR A 187 -0.67 -2.57 -3.10
N GLY A 188 -1.38 -1.70 -2.40
CA GLY A 188 -2.58 -2.06 -1.65
C GLY A 188 -3.69 -2.56 -2.56
N ILE A 189 -3.91 -1.90 -3.70
CA ILE A 189 -4.90 -2.32 -4.72
C ILE A 189 -4.55 -3.70 -5.29
N LEU A 190 -3.28 -3.95 -5.62
CA LEU A 190 -2.85 -5.25 -6.14
C LEU A 190 -3.07 -6.39 -5.13
N LEU A 191 -2.75 -6.16 -3.86
CA LEU A 191 -2.89 -7.17 -2.81
C LEU A 191 -4.35 -7.51 -2.50
N SER A 192 -5.20 -6.47 -2.41
CA SER A 192 -6.62 -6.62 -2.03
C SER A 192 -7.53 -6.91 -3.21
N GLY A 193 -7.14 -6.52 -4.42
CA GLY A 193 -8.01 -6.50 -5.60
C GLY A 193 -9.06 -5.39 -5.58
N SER A 194 -8.98 -4.43 -4.65
CA SER A 194 -9.96 -3.37 -4.44
C SER A 194 -9.28 -2.08 -3.94
N GLY A 195 -9.81 -0.92 -4.32
CA GLY A 195 -9.32 0.37 -3.86
C GLY A 195 -9.40 1.47 -4.90
N VAL A 196 -8.77 2.59 -4.59
CA VAL A 196 -8.73 3.81 -5.43
C VAL A 196 -7.29 4.30 -5.54
N PRO A 197 -6.73 4.44 -6.74
CA PRO A 197 -5.40 5.02 -6.93
C PRO A 197 -5.44 6.53 -6.69
N ILE A 198 -5.56 6.94 -5.43
CA ILE A 198 -5.93 8.30 -5.03
C ILE A 198 -4.95 9.36 -5.53
N ASP A 199 -3.68 9.02 -5.68
CA ASP A 199 -2.64 9.90 -6.21
C ASP A 199 -2.72 10.16 -7.72
N ALA A 200 -3.57 9.43 -8.42
CA ALA A 200 -3.87 9.62 -9.85
C ALA A 200 -5.26 10.24 -10.09
N VAL A 201 -6.04 10.44 -9.04
CA VAL A 201 -7.37 11.08 -9.13
C VAL A 201 -7.22 12.61 -9.13
N ILE A 202 -7.98 13.29 -10.00
CA ILE A 202 -8.06 14.76 -10.01
C ILE A 202 -8.61 15.24 -8.67
N SER A 203 -8.01 16.29 -8.09
CA SER A 203 -8.27 16.74 -6.72
C SER A 203 -9.75 16.91 -6.36
N ASP A 204 -10.56 17.46 -7.28
CA ASP A 204 -12.01 17.70 -7.07
C ASP A 204 -12.82 16.42 -6.82
N PHE A 205 -12.27 15.28 -7.24
CA PHE A 205 -12.95 13.98 -7.15
C PHE A 205 -12.36 13.04 -6.10
N MET A 206 -11.18 13.35 -5.52
CA MET A 206 -10.51 12.46 -4.56
C MET A 206 -11.44 11.99 -3.44
N ALA A 207 -12.12 12.93 -2.78
CA ALA A 207 -13.03 12.61 -1.70
C ALA A 207 -14.22 11.76 -2.18
N GLY A 208 -14.74 12.03 -3.38
CA GLY A 208 -15.87 11.29 -3.95
C GLY A 208 -15.50 9.86 -4.36
N GLU A 209 -14.31 9.65 -4.91
CA GLU A 209 -13.86 8.31 -5.31
C GLU A 209 -13.66 7.38 -4.10
N ILE A 210 -13.08 7.89 -3.01
CA ILE A 210 -12.94 7.13 -1.76
C ILE A 210 -14.31 6.88 -1.11
N GLU A 211 -15.16 7.89 -1.06
CA GLU A 211 -16.52 7.73 -0.53
C GLU A 211 -17.28 6.65 -1.31
N TYR A 212 -17.24 6.71 -2.63
CA TYR A 212 -17.88 5.73 -3.52
C TYR A 212 -17.31 4.32 -3.30
N CYS A 213 -15.99 4.17 -3.19
CA CYS A 213 -15.36 2.87 -2.93
C CYS A 213 -15.85 2.26 -1.61
N LEU A 214 -15.97 3.07 -0.56
CA LEU A 214 -16.49 2.65 0.73
C LEU A 214 -17.99 2.30 0.67
N ASP A 215 -18.77 3.00 -0.14
CA ASP A 215 -20.21 2.74 -0.33
C ASP A 215 -20.47 1.42 -1.10
N GLN A 216 -19.49 0.87 -1.81
CA GLN A 216 -19.60 -0.42 -2.51
C GLN A 216 -19.22 -1.63 -1.63
N LEU A 217 -18.82 -1.41 -0.39
CA LEU A 217 -18.47 -2.50 0.50
C LEU A 217 -19.68 -3.36 0.85
N PRO A 218 -19.51 -4.67 1.14
CA PRO A 218 -20.60 -5.55 1.54
C PRO A 218 -21.37 -5.02 2.75
N GLU A 219 -22.70 -5.21 2.77
CA GLU A 219 -23.57 -4.72 3.86
C GLU A 219 -23.19 -5.26 5.25
N ASN A 220 -22.59 -6.46 5.30
CA ASN A 220 -22.13 -7.09 6.53
C ASN A 220 -20.69 -6.67 6.94
N THR A 221 -20.13 -5.62 6.32
CA THR A 221 -18.84 -5.07 6.72
C THR A 221 -18.90 -4.55 8.16
N GLU A 222 -17.96 -4.98 9.00
CA GLU A 222 -17.86 -4.54 10.39
C GLU A 222 -16.82 -3.43 10.58
N LEU A 223 -15.83 -3.33 9.68
CA LEU A 223 -14.78 -2.31 9.69
C LEU A 223 -14.18 -2.15 8.29
N ALA A 224 -13.98 -0.92 7.85
CA ALA A 224 -13.11 -0.62 6.72
C ALA A 224 -11.77 -0.08 7.21
N VAL A 225 -10.65 -0.70 6.81
CA VAL A 225 -9.30 -0.23 7.07
C VAL A 225 -8.74 0.38 5.80
N VAL A 226 -8.48 1.69 5.82
CA VAL A 226 -8.05 2.46 4.65
C VAL A 226 -6.55 2.71 4.72
N GLU A 227 -5.84 2.35 3.64
CA GLU A 227 -4.44 2.68 3.45
C GLU A 227 -4.28 4.21 3.35
N GLY A 228 -3.37 4.79 4.15
CA GLY A 228 -3.04 6.22 4.06
C GLY A 228 -2.00 6.53 2.98
N GLN A 229 -2.07 7.74 2.44
CA GLN A 229 -1.12 8.28 1.47
C GLN A 229 -0.50 9.57 1.98
N GLY A 230 0.80 9.79 1.67
CA GLY A 230 1.51 11.00 2.02
C GLY A 230 1.53 11.32 3.52
N ALA A 231 1.53 12.61 3.83
CA ALA A 231 1.37 13.17 5.17
C ALA A 231 0.95 14.65 5.07
N LEU A 232 0.22 15.16 6.07
CA LEU A 232 -0.27 16.56 6.08
C LEU A 232 0.84 17.60 6.16
N ASN A 233 1.99 17.26 6.74
CA ASN A 233 3.16 18.12 6.82
C ASN A 233 4.04 18.11 5.56
N ASN A 234 3.79 17.20 4.61
CA ASN A 234 4.61 17.07 3.41
C ASN A 234 4.03 17.94 2.27
N MET A 235 4.80 18.93 1.81
CA MET A 235 4.33 19.92 0.82
C MET A 235 3.92 19.31 -0.54
N HIS A 236 4.47 18.15 -0.91
CA HIS A 236 4.13 17.48 -2.18
C HIS A 236 2.86 16.63 -2.07
N TYR A 237 2.55 16.09 -0.89
CA TYR A 237 1.53 15.05 -0.74
C TYR A 237 0.40 15.41 0.24
N SER A 238 0.46 16.58 0.89
CA SER A 238 -0.56 17.00 1.86
C SER A 238 -1.96 17.08 1.26
N GLY A 239 -2.08 17.54 0.01
CA GLY A 239 -3.37 17.61 -0.70
C GLY A 239 -4.01 16.23 -0.89
N VAL A 240 -3.23 15.21 -1.25
CA VAL A 240 -3.72 13.82 -1.38
C VAL A 240 -4.17 13.29 -0.02
N THR A 241 -3.37 13.53 1.03
CA THR A 241 -3.70 13.12 2.40
C THR A 241 -5.02 13.74 2.86
N LEU A 242 -5.22 15.05 2.63
CA LEU A 242 -6.43 15.77 3.01
C LEU A 242 -7.66 15.28 2.24
N GLY A 243 -7.53 15.11 0.90
CA GLY A 243 -8.60 14.58 0.07
C GLY A 243 -9.04 13.19 0.51
N LEU A 244 -8.08 12.31 0.84
CA LEU A 244 -8.33 10.98 1.39
C LEU A 244 -9.06 11.04 2.74
N MET A 245 -8.62 11.90 3.67
CA MET A 245 -9.28 12.08 4.96
C MET A 245 -10.74 12.53 4.81
N HIS A 246 -11.01 13.50 3.95
CA HIS A 246 -12.35 14.00 3.69
C HIS A 246 -13.24 12.97 2.95
N GLY A 247 -12.65 12.12 2.10
CA GLY A 247 -13.40 11.07 1.41
C GLY A 247 -13.79 9.92 2.32
N CYS A 248 -12.87 9.45 3.18
CA CYS A 248 -13.15 8.33 4.06
C CYS A 248 -13.87 8.73 5.36
N MET A 249 -13.76 9.98 5.83
CA MET A 249 -14.35 10.47 7.09
C MET A 249 -14.13 9.46 8.22
N PRO A 250 -12.87 9.24 8.66
CA PRO A 250 -12.52 8.16 9.57
C PRO A 250 -13.09 8.38 10.97
N ASP A 251 -13.52 7.28 11.61
CA ASP A 251 -13.86 7.22 13.04
C ASP A 251 -12.60 7.13 13.87
N TYR A 252 -11.63 6.35 13.33
CA TYR A 252 -10.40 6.02 14.02
C TYR A 252 -9.19 6.27 13.13
N LEU A 253 -8.09 6.62 13.79
CA LEU A 253 -6.77 6.83 13.17
C LEU A 253 -5.73 5.94 13.85
N ILE A 254 -4.78 5.42 13.08
CA ILE A 254 -3.50 4.93 13.56
C ILE A 254 -2.40 5.76 12.89
N PHE A 255 -1.49 6.27 13.70
CA PHE A 255 -0.40 7.09 13.21
C PHE A 255 0.85 6.24 12.96
N THR A 256 1.52 6.41 11.82
CA THR A 256 2.77 5.71 11.52
C THR A 256 3.95 6.67 11.49
N HIS A 257 5.11 6.21 12.02
CA HIS A 257 6.31 7.02 12.08
C HIS A 257 7.58 6.18 12.03
N GLU A 258 8.62 6.66 11.36
CA GLU A 258 9.97 6.11 11.45
C GLU A 258 10.78 6.89 12.48
N PRO A 259 11.12 6.32 13.65
CA PRO A 259 11.92 7.01 14.66
C PRO A 259 13.28 7.44 14.11
N LYS A 260 13.73 8.62 14.52
CA LYS A 260 14.95 9.27 14.04
C LYS A 260 14.92 9.76 12.59
N ARG A 261 13.77 9.78 11.97
CA ARG A 261 13.57 10.51 10.73
C ARG A 261 13.17 11.95 11.10
N ASP A 262 14.14 12.87 11.05
CA ASP A 262 13.95 14.28 11.41
C ASP A 262 13.51 15.13 10.20
N MET A 263 13.78 14.63 8.98
CA MET A 263 13.43 15.29 7.72
C MET A 263 12.50 14.38 6.91
N ASP A 264 11.53 14.98 6.26
CA ASP A 264 10.65 14.28 5.33
C ASP A 264 11.35 13.97 3.99
N VAL A 265 10.68 13.23 3.10
CA VAL A 265 11.23 12.88 1.76
C VAL A 265 11.48 14.10 0.86
N THR A 266 11.06 15.28 1.25
CA THR A 266 11.27 16.56 0.53
C THR A 266 12.27 17.48 1.23
N ASN A 267 13.02 16.95 2.21
CA ASN A 267 14.02 17.67 3.02
C ASN A 267 13.45 18.81 3.88
N HIS A 268 12.21 18.67 4.38
CA HIS A 268 11.63 19.57 5.36
C HIS A 268 11.59 18.91 6.75
N PRO A 269 11.78 19.69 7.84
CA PRO A 269 11.70 19.14 9.18
C PRO A 269 10.32 18.54 9.47
N ILE A 270 10.31 17.32 10.02
CA ILE A 270 9.09 16.69 10.51
C ILE A 270 8.72 17.34 11.85
N PRO A 271 7.48 17.87 12.02
CA PRO A 271 7.03 18.45 13.28
C PRO A 271 7.04 17.41 14.41
N LYS A 272 7.00 17.85 15.67
CA LYS A 272 6.81 16.95 16.81
C LYS A 272 5.56 16.10 16.62
N LEU A 273 5.65 14.79 16.91
CA LEU A 273 4.56 13.84 16.63
C LEU A 273 3.22 14.29 17.22
N ARG A 274 3.19 14.76 18.47
CA ARG A 274 1.97 15.24 19.11
C ARG A 274 1.33 16.38 18.30
N GLN A 275 2.10 17.39 17.90
CA GLN A 275 1.61 18.51 17.09
C GLN A 275 1.03 18.04 15.75
N LEU A 276 1.72 17.09 15.11
CA LEU A 276 1.24 16.55 13.84
C LEU A 276 -0.01 15.70 14.02
N MET A 277 -0.08 14.88 15.06
CA MET A 277 -1.29 14.12 15.40
C MET A 277 -2.47 15.05 15.70
N ASP A 278 -2.27 16.13 16.45
CA ASP A 278 -3.30 17.12 16.74
C ASP A 278 -3.80 17.80 15.45
N LEU A 279 -2.89 18.13 14.49
CA LEU A 279 -3.26 18.69 13.19
C LEU A 279 -4.25 17.78 12.41
N TYR A 280 -4.02 16.47 12.39
CA TYR A 280 -4.95 15.52 11.75
C TYR A 280 -6.34 15.58 12.38
N LEU A 281 -6.43 15.64 13.71
CA LEU A 281 -7.71 15.75 14.41
C LEU A 281 -8.38 17.10 14.18
N ASP A 282 -7.61 18.19 14.19
CA ASP A 282 -8.13 19.55 13.98
C ASP A 282 -8.76 19.72 12.60
N LEU A 283 -8.17 19.11 11.55
CA LEU A 283 -8.74 19.15 10.20
C LEU A 283 -9.99 18.26 10.05
N MET A 284 -10.16 17.24 10.89
CA MET A 284 -11.39 16.44 10.90
C MET A 284 -12.52 17.05 11.75
N ARG A 285 -12.19 17.76 12.82
CA ARG A 285 -13.15 18.29 13.81
C ARG A 285 -14.34 19.10 13.24
N PRO A 286 -14.20 19.89 12.15
CA PRO A 286 -15.34 20.58 11.54
C PRO A 286 -16.41 19.63 10.97
N PHE A 287 -16.07 18.36 10.72
CA PHE A 287 -16.95 17.38 10.07
C PHE A 287 -17.32 16.23 10.99
N LYS A 288 -16.34 15.68 11.69
CA LYS A 288 -16.50 14.48 12.51
C LYS A 288 -15.40 14.39 13.58
N ASP A 289 -15.75 13.99 14.77
CA ASP A 289 -14.79 13.66 15.82
C ASP A 289 -14.12 12.31 15.50
N SER A 290 -12.82 12.34 15.27
CA SER A 290 -11.97 11.16 15.08
C SER A 290 -11.11 10.90 16.31
N LYS A 291 -10.67 9.65 16.50
CA LYS A 291 -9.84 9.25 17.66
C LYS A 291 -8.65 8.41 17.21
N TYR A 292 -7.50 8.63 17.84
CA TYR A 292 -6.36 7.71 17.66
C TYR A 292 -6.57 6.43 18.46
N LEU A 293 -6.34 5.29 17.82
CA LEU A 293 -6.26 3.98 18.48
C LEU A 293 -4.82 3.63 18.87
N GLY A 294 -3.84 4.27 18.26
CA GLY A 294 -2.44 4.06 18.58
C GLY A 294 -1.47 4.61 17.56
N VAL A 295 -0.20 4.32 17.81
CA VAL A 295 0.92 4.66 16.94
C VAL A 295 1.69 3.39 16.57
N ASN A 296 1.92 3.18 15.28
CA ASN A 296 2.80 2.14 14.79
C ASN A 296 4.13 2.73 14.31
N LEU A 297 5.24 2.19 14.81
CA LEU A 297 6.58 2.64 14.47
C LEU A 297 7.23 1.71 13.45
N LEU A 298 7.98 2.27 12.53
CA LEU A 298 8.88 1.53 11.64
C LEU A 298 10.28 1.55 12.25
N THR A 299 10.61 0.55 13.09
CA THR A 299 11.88 0.52 13.84
C THR A 299 12.96 -0.36 13.20
N LEU A 300 12.83 -0.71 11.94
CA LEU A 300 13.68 -1.65 11.23
C LEU A 300 15.19 -1.32 11.35
N LYS A 301 15.52 -0.04 11.29
CA LYS A 301 16.91 0.47 11.39
C LYS A 301 17.45 0.49 12.82
N GLN A 302 16.68 0.06 13.84
CA GLN A 302 17.03 0.11 15.25
C GLN A 302 17.26 -1.30 15.80
N SER A 303 18.13 -1.43 16.83
CA SER A 303 18.21 -2.66 17.61
C SER A 303 16.93 -2.89 18.44
N ASN A 304 16.65 -4.15 18.82
CA ASN A 304 15.48 -4.48 19.62
C ASN A 304 15.39 -3.68 20.92
N ASN A 305 16.51 -3.51 21.62
CA ASN A 305 16.56 -2.75 22.87
C ASN A 305 16.27 -1.26 22.66
N MET A 306 16.81 -0.68 21.56
CA MET A 306 16.55 0.72 21.24
C MET A 306 15.10 0.92 20.85
N SER A 307 14.53 0.03 20.03
CA SER A 307 13.13 0.09 19.61
C SER A 307 12.18 0.05 20.81
N LYS A 308 12.41 -0.84 21.79
CA LYS A 308 11.61 -0.90 23.03
C LYS A 308 11.70 0.39 23.83
N LYS A 309 12.90 0.96 24.02
CA LYS A 309 13.07 2.24 24.71
C LYS A 309 12.34 3.39 24.03
N ILE A 310 12.34 3.44 22.69
CA ILE A 310 11.61 4.45 21.93
C ILE A 310 10.10 4.28 22.12
N ILE A 311 9.58 3.05 22.03
CA ILE A 311 8.17 2.74 22.26
C ILE A 311 7.73 3.16 23.64
N ASP A 312 8.46 2.75 24.70
CA ASP A 312 8.15 3.09 26.09
C ASP A 312 8.14 4.61 26.33
N SER A 313 9.08 5.32 25.70
CA SER A 313 9.15 6.78 25.79
C SER A 313 7.97 7.47 25.11
N LEU A 314 7.60 7.03 23.91
CA LEU A 314 6.48 7.62 23.16
C LEU A 314 5.14 7.27 23.80
N MET A 315 4.97 6.07 24.32
CA MET A 315 3.76 5.65 25.02
C MET A 315 3.45 6.54 26.23
N LYS A 316 4.49 6.99 26.98
CA LYS A 316 4.34 7.93 28.10
C LYS A 316 3.92 9.34 27.67
N ASN A 317 4.23 9.72 26.43
CA ASN A 317 4.05 11.10 25.95
C ASN A 317 2.80 11.30 25.08
N LEU A 318 2.26 10.22 24.51
CA LEU A 318 1.18 10.30 23.51
C LEU A 318 -0.20 9.86 24.02
N ASP A 319 -0.28 9.27 25.22
CA ASP A 319 -1.50 8.75 25.85
C ASP A 319 -2.29 7.73 25.00
N VAL A 320 -1.59 7.05 24.09
CA VAL A 320 -2.14 5.99 23.22
C VAL A 320 -1.15 4.82 23.15
N PRO A 321 -1.59 3.59 22.86
CA PRO A 321 -0.71 2.46 22.63
C PRO A 321 0.29 2.73 21.50
N VAL A 322 1.55 2.34 21.71
CA VAL A 322 2.64 2.49 20.72
C VAL A 322 3.27 1.12 20.51
N THR A 323 3.45 0.73 19.25
CA THR A 323 4.05 -0.56 18.89
C THR A 323 4.87 -0.48 17.60
N ASP A 324 5.54 -1.57 17.23
CA ASP A 324 5.96 -1.92 15.87
C ASP A 324 5.33 -3.28 15.55
N ILE A 325 4.14 -3.25 14.97
CA ILE A 325 3.32 -4.44 14.66
C ILE A 325 4.03 -5.36 13.67
N ILE A 326 4.87 -4.79 12.78
CA ILE A 326 5.61 -5.56 11.78
C ILE A 326 6.69 -6.42 12.45
N ARG A 327 7.37 -5.86 13.44
CA ARG A 327 8.49 -6.50 14.13
C ARG A 327 8.04 -7.54 15.14
N TRP A 328 6.97 -7.24 15.90
CA TRP A 328 6.59 -8.08 17.04
C TRP A 328 5.23 -8.74 16.92
N LYS A 329 4.45 -8.47 15.87
CA LYS A 329 3.07 -8.98 15.72
C LYS A 329 2.28 -8.83 17.02
N ASP A 330 2.27 -7.59 17.57
CA ASP A 330 1.79 -7.25 18.91
C ASP A 330 0.30 -7.53 19.08
N GLU A 331 -0.01 -8.70 19.65
CA GLU A 331 -1.39 -9.13 19.92
C GLU A 331 -2.13 -8.17 20.84
N LYS A 332 -1.45 -7.56 21.83
CA LYS A 332 -2.09 -6.60 22.75
C LYS A 332 -2.56 -5.33 22.03
N PHE A 333 -1.81 -4.94 21.00
CA PHE A 333 -2.22 -3.80 20.15
C PHE A 333 -3.47 -4.14 19.36
N ILE A 334 -3.56 -5.35 18.81
CA ILE A 334 -4.76 -5.83 18.11
C ILE A 334 -5.93 -6.02 19.09
N ASP A 335 -5.70 -6.55 20.30
CA ASP A 335 -6.72 -6.65 21.36
C ASP A 335 -7.32 -5.28 21.70
N HIS A 336 -6.46 -4.25 21.79
CA HIS A 336 -6.92 -2.88 22.04
C HIS A 336 -7.82 -2.38 20.91
N ILE A 337 -7.40 -2.54 19.65
CA ILE A 337 -8.18 -2.14 18.47
C ILE A 337 -9.53 -2.86 18.46
N GLU A 338 -9.52 -4.19 18.64
CA GLU A 338 -10.72 -5.01 18.65
C GLU A 338 -11.69 -4.57 19.75
N LYS A 339 -11.19 -4.40 20.97
CA LYS A 339 -11.99 -3.97 22.11
C LYS A 339 -12.64 -2.59 21.92
N VAL A 340 -12.00 -1.67 21.20
CA VAL A 340 -12.56 -0.32 21.00
C VAL A 340 -13.59 -0.31 19.86
N ILE A 341 -13.33 -1.04 18.78
CA ILE A 341 -14.16 -0.99 17.58
C ILE A 341 -15.37 -1.92 17.66
N PHE A 342 -15.21 -3.14 18.17
CA PHE A 342 -16.22 -4.21 18.13
C PHE A 342 -16.91 -4.42 19.50
N ARG A 343 -17.14 -3.36 20.24
CA ARG A 343 -17.86 -3.38 21.53
C ARG A 343 -19.31 -3.72 21.40
#